data_9378c7208dcd18d8350c1c43d8153e59
#
_entry.id   9378c7208dcd18d8350c1c43d8153e59
#
_cell.length_a   1.000
_cell.length_b   1.000
_cell.length_c   1.000
_cell.angle_alpha   90.00
_cell.angle_beta   90.00
_cell.angle_gamma   90.00
#
_symmetry.space_group_name_H-M   'P 1'
#
loop_
_entity.id
_entity.type
_entity.pdbx_description
1 polymer ?
#
loop_
_entity_poly.entity_id
_entity_poly.type
_entity_poly.pdbx_seq_one_letter_code
_entity_poly.pdbx_strand_id
1 'polypeptide(L)'
;MPEKKRMKTITKRWLFNSFGVVLVIVIVMVIAISFSVRSYYYNGARQFLLSRSDAVATLLESYSKDSSADFSIQLRRLVEDYEYKDRSELMAIDGEKRVIITSSGFEPEKDQEMPDYDRAYSSQTGVGEFIGYVGSEKVMAVTVMSRIISDDLSAMRYVVSLTRIDQQIRTLILFACLLGLAIILFVLYSSLYFINSIIIPIGEVGQTAKQIAQGDFDVRLTPEKDDEIGELCASINNMAEELSNAEQVKNDFISSVSHELRTPLTAIRGWGETLMGMGSAPDPETFQKGMYVIMDETERLSSMVEELLDFSRMQSGRLVMAQERLDAVAELSDAVLLFTERARQEQKTLIYEEPEFFAPVLGDHNRLRQVFVNVLDNALKYSDAGDSVTVTPELAAGFRVTVADTGCGISREDLPMVKTRFYKGHTTRRGSGIGLAVADE
;
A
#
# COMPACT_ATOMS: atom_id res chain seq x y z
N MET A 1 7.10 -24.55 -18.80
CA MET A 1 5.81 -23.89 -19.11
C MET A 1 5.60 -22.81 -18.08
N PRO A 2 5.45 -21.53 -18.42
CA PRO A 2 5.21 -20.51 -17.42
C PRO A 2 3.83 -20.73 -16.83
N GLU A 3 3.75 -20.93 -15.51
CA GLU A 3 2.52 -20.94 -14.75
C GLU A 3 1.71 -19.69 -15.07
N LYS A 4 0.50 -19.86 -15.59
CA LYS A 4 -0.48 -18.78 -15.73
C LYS A 4 -0.75 -18.22 -14.33
N LYS A 5 -0.04 -17.15 -13.94
CA LYS A 5 -0.27 -16.39 -12.72
C LYS A 5 -1.76 -16.00 -12.69
N ARG A 6 -2.56 -16.74 -11.94
CA ARG A 6 -3.99 -16.46 -11.75
C ARG A 6 -4.08 -15.06 -11.15
N MET A 7 -4.58 -14.09 -11.91
CA MET A 7 -4.74 -12.72 -11.44
C MET A 7 -5.46 -12.74 -10.09
N LYS A 8 -4.80 -12.16 -9.06
CA LYS A 8 -5.37 -12.09 -7.70
C LYS A 8 -6.72 -11.36 -7.75
N THR A 9 -7.63 -11.71 -6.89
CA THR A 9 -9.03 -11.21 -6.85
C THR A 9 -9.11 -9.67 -6.84
N ILE A 10 -8.17 -8.99 -6.19
CA ILE A 10 -8.09 -7.53 -6.12
C ILE A 10 -7.79 -6.92 -7.50
N THR A 11 -6.83 -7.46 -8.24
CA THR A 11 -6.46 -7.01 -9.60
C THR A 11 -7.64 -7.11 -10.57
N LYS A 12 -8.39 -8.22 -10.52
CA LYS A 12 -9.61 -8.39 -11.31
C LYS A 12 -10.69 -7.38 -10.95
N ARG A 13 -10.95 -7.20 -9.65
CA ARG A 13 -11.97 -6.24 -9.16
C ARG A 13 -11.62 -4.81 -9.56
N TRP A 14 -10.36 -4.43 -9.46
CA TRP A 14 -9.91 -3.10 -9.83
C TRP A 14 -10.05 -2.86 -11.33
N LEU A 15 -9.58 -3.80 -12.17
CA LEU A 15 -9.70 -3.70 -13.63
C LEU A 15 -11.16 -3.60 -14.08
N PHE A 16 -12.05 -4.43 -13.55
CA PHE A 16 -13.48 -4.38 -13.90
C PHE A 16 -14.15 -3.09 -13.42
N ASN A 17 -13.81 -2.62 -12.22
CA ASN A 17 -14.51 -1.48 -11.62
C ASN A 17 -14.03 -0.15 -12.21
N SER A 18 -12.76 0.03 -12.52
CA SER A 18 -12.27 1.30 -13.09
C SER A 18 -12.30 1.31 -14.62
N PHE A 19 -11.77 0.29 -15.28
CA PHE A 19 -11.73 0.22 -16.74
C PHE A 19 -13.12 -0.01 -17.35
N GLY A 20 -13.93 -0.93 -16.78
CA GLY A 20 -15.27 -1.24 -17.28
C GLY A 20 -16.22 -0.05 -17.23
N VAL A 21 -16.21 0.70 -16.14
CA VAL A 21 -17.05 1.91 -15.98
C VAL A 21 -16.66 2.98 -16.99
N VAL A 22 -15.36 3.28 -17.13
CA VAL A 22 -14.88 4.27 -18.10
C VAL A 22 -15.21 3.86 -19.53
N LEU A 23 -15.06 2.58 -19.88
CA LEU A 23 -15.41 2.05 -21.19
C LEU A 23 -16.88 2.31 -21.52
N VAL A 24 -17.80 2.00 -20.60
CA VAL A 24 -19.24 2.22 -20.77
C VAL A 24 -19.53 3.72 -20.93
N ILE A 25 -18.94 4.58 -20.09
CA ILE A 25 -19.14 6.04 -20.16
C ILE A 25 -18.68 6.57 -21.52
N VAL A 26 -17.50 6.18 -22.01
CA VAL A 26 -16.97 6.62 -23.32
C VAL A 26 -17.89 6.17 -24.46
N ILE A 27 -18.35 4.92 -24.45
CA ILE A 27 -19.27 4.43 -25.47
C ILE A 27 -20.57 5.24 -25.48
N VAL A 28 -21.18 5.43 -24.31
CA VAL A 28 -22.42 6.20 -24.17
C VAL A 28 -22.22 7.64 -24.64
N MET A 29 -21.10 8.26 -24.29
CA MET A 29 -20.76 9.63 -24.70
C MET A 29 -20.61 9.75 -26.22
N VAL A 30 -19.88 8.82 -26.87
CA VAL A 30 -19.72 8.83 -28.35
C VAL A 30 -21.07 8.64 -29.04
N ILE A 31 -21.94 7.77 -28.56
CA ILE A 31 -23.30 7.57 -29.08
C ILE A 31 -24.12 8.86 -28.92
N ALA A 32 -24.10 9.47 -27.74
CA ALA A 32 -24.83 10.71 -27.46
C ALA A 32 -24.36 11.87 -28.34
N ILE A 33 -23.04 12.04 -28.50
CA ILE A 33 -22.45 13.05 -29.38
C ILE A 33 -22.89 12.79 -30.85
N SER A 34 -22.82 11.55 -31.32
CA SER A 34 -23.21 11.19 -32.69
C SER A 34 -24.65 11.53 -32.98
N PHE A 35 -25.55 11.20 -32.05
CA PHE A 35 -26.98 11.55 -32.16
C PHE A 35 -27.22 13.06 -32.12
N SER A 36 -26.57 13.75 -31.18
CA SER A 36 -26.72 15.20 -31.00
C SER A 36 -26.20 15.98 -32.21
N VAL A 37 -25.04 15.65 -32.72
CA VAL A 37 -24.42 16.27 -33.90
C VAL A 37 -25.32 16.05 -35.13
N ARG A 38 -25.76 14.83 -35.36
CA ARG A 38 -26.67 14.52 -36.49
C ARG A 38 -27.96 15.31 -36.38
N SER A 39 -28.60 15.32 -35.22
CA SER A 39 -29.85 16.07 -34.99
C SER A 39 -29.65 17.56 -35.21
N TYR A 40 -28.58 18.14 -34.73
CA TYR A 40 -28.24 19.56 -34.90
C TYR A 40 -28.14 19.96 -36.38
N TYR A 41 -27.32 19.25 -37.15
CA TYR A 41 -27.13 19.57 -38.56
C TYR A 41 -28.36 19.33 -39.42
N TYR A 42 -29.09 18.24 -39.20
CA TYR A 42 -30.31 17.95 -39.97
C TYR A 42 -31.45 18.91 -39.62
N ASN A 43 -31.66 19.24 -38.36
CA ASN A 43 -32.63 20.24 -37.95
C ASN A 43 -32.27 21.63 -38.44
N GLY A 44 -30.97 21.98 -38.45
CA GLY A 44 -30.50 23.23 -39.03
C GLY A 44 -30.79 23.35 -40.52
N ALA A 45 -30.54 22.30 -41.29
CA ALA A 45 -30.89 22.27 -42.72
C ALA A 45 -32.40 22.40 -42.95
N ARG A 46 -33.19 21.66 -42.16
CA ARG A 46 -34.65 21.72 -42.21
C ARG A 46 -35.18 23.13 -41.91
N GLN A 47 -34.76 23.76 -40.84
CA GLN A 47 -35.16 25.10 -40.45
C GLN A 47 -34.74 26.15 -41.50
N PHE A 48 -33.56 25.98 -42.08
CA PHE A 48 -33.12 26.83 -43.19
C PHE A 48 -34.09 26.77 -44.36
N LEU A 49 -34.48 25.58 -44.83
CA LEU A 49 -35.40 25.42 -45.96
C LEU A 49 -36.80 26.00 -45.65
N LEU A 50 -37.35 25.74 -44.46
CA LEU A 50 -38.66 26.25 -44.03
C LEU A 50 -38.65 27.79 -43.93
N SER A 51 -37.62 28.38 -43.35
CA SER A 51 -37.54 29.86 -43.24
C SER A 51 -37.46 30.56 -44.61
N ARG A 52 -36.85 29.90 -45.60
CA ARG A 52 -36.78 30.41 -46.97
C ARG A 52 -38.11 30.24 -47.71
N SER A 53 -38.80 29.12 -47.45
CA SER A 53 -40.12 28.93 -48.05
C SER A 53 -41.11 29.98 -47.61
N ASP A 54 -41.12 30.37 -46.34
CA ASP A 54 -42.01 31.45 -45.85
C ASP A 54 -41.68 32.81 -46.49
N ALA A 55 -40.40 33.13 -46.65
CA ALA A 55 -39.94 34.37 -47.28
C ALA A 55 -40.38 34.45 -48.75
N VAL A 56 -40.18 33.36 -49.50
CA VAL A 56 -40.57 33.29 -50.91
C VAL A 56 -42.06 33.27 -51.05
N ALA A 57 -42.82 32.58 -50.21
CA ALA A 57 -44.30 32.59 -50.21
C ALA A 57 -44.86 34.01 -50.02
N THR A 58 -44.27 34.80 -49.11
CA THR A 58 -44.66 36.19 -48.87
C THR A 58 -44.38 37.05 -50.10
N LEU A 59 -43.27 36.87 -50.78
CA LEU A 59 -42.98 37.59 -52.03
C LEU A 59 -43.96 37.21 -53.17
N LEU A 60 -44.22 35.93 -53.34
CA LEU A 60 -45.22 35.46 -54.34
C LEU A 60 -46.58 35.99 -54.10
N GLU A 61 -47.05 36.06 -52.84
CA GLU A 61 -48.33 36.69 -52.51
C GLU A 61 -48.44 38.19 -52.95
N SER A 62 -47.28 38.88 -52.87
CA SER A 62 -47.26 40.29 -53.36
C SER A 62 -47.33 40.40 -54.87
N TYR A 63 -46.76 39.42 -55.60
CA TYR A 63 -46.83 39.41 -57.09
C TYR A 63 -48.19 38.93 -57.67
N SER A 64 -48.94 38.14 -56.93
CA SER A 64 -50.23 37.61 -57.36
C SER A 64 -51.30 38.66 -57.59
N LYS A 65 -51.06 39.91 -57.21
CA LYS A 65 -51.97 41.04 -57.38
C LYS A 65 -51.87 41.70 -58.77
N ASP A 66 -50.80 41.31 -59.53
CA ASP A 66 -50.62 41.82 -60.90
C ASP A 66 -51.30 40.91 -61.93
N SER A 67 -51.25 41.33 -63.24
CA SER A 67 -51.83 40.53 -64.34
C SER A 67 -51.11 39.16 -64.48
N SER A 68 -51.80 38.10 -64.97
CA SER A 68 -51.24 36.74 -65.09
C SER A 68 -49.98 36.66 -65.98
N ALA A 69 -49.88 37.53 -67.00
CA ALA A 69 -48.65 37.57 -67.86
C ALA A 69 -47.46 38.14 -67.15
N ASP A 70 -47.65 39.06 -66.19
CA ASP A 70 -46.53 39.61 -65.36
C ASP A 70 -46.13 38.63 -64.25
N PHE A 71 -47.03 37.76 -63.76
CA PHE A 71 -46.75 36.78 -62.72
C PHE A 71 -45.74 35.73 -63.19
N SER A 72 -45.88 35.16 -64.39
CA SER A 72 -44.93 34.14 -64.88
C SER A 72 -43.55 34.69 -65.11
N ILE A 73 -43.39 35.97 -65.52
CA ILE A 73 -42.13 36.66 -65.68
C ILE A 73 -41.48 36.90 -64.28
N GLN A 74 -42.26 37.33 -63.29
CA GLN A 74 -41.80 37.59 -61.93
C GLN A 74 -41.43 36.31 -61.22
N LEU A 75 -42.20 35.24 -61.39
CA LEU A 75 -41.90 33.91 -60.88
C LEU A 75 -40.53 33.40 -61.44
N ARG A 76 -40.32 33.56 -62.75
CA ARG A 76 -39.07 33.19 -63.41
C ARG A 76 -37.90 33.94 -62.80
N ARG A 77 -37.97 35.27 -62.67
CA ARG A 77 -36.93 36.09 -62.07
C ARG A 77 -36.67 35.67 -60.60
N LEU A 78 -37.72 35.43 -59.82
CA LEU A 78 -37.59 35.00 -58.40
C LEU A 78 -36.82 33.70 -58.27
N VAL A 79 -37.06 32.73 -59.17
CA VAL A 79 -36.35 31.43 -59.14
C VAL A 79 -34.96 31.55 -59.72
N GLU A 80 -34.76 32.26 -60.86
CA GLU A 80 -33.42 32.41 -61.46
C GLU A 80 -32.50 33.27 -60.63
N ASP A 81 -32.97 34.32 -59.96
CA ASP A 81 -32.21 35.20 -59.08
C ASP A 81 -32.15 34.76 -57.60
N TYR A 82 -32.54 33.49 -57.32
CA TYR A 82 -32.56 32.97 -55.97
C TYR A 82 -31.15 33.11 -55.31
N GLU A 83 -31.10 33.90 -54.23
CA GLU A 83 -29.85 34.28 -53.53
C GLU A 83 -29.01 33.11 -53.02
N TYR A 84 -29.68 32.01 -52.68
CA TYR A 84 -29.08 30.86 -52.00
C TYR A 84 -28.85 29.63 -52.89
N LYS A 85 -28.81 29.84 -54.25
CA LYS A 85 -28.61 28.75 -55.23
C LYS A 85 -27.34 27.92 -55.04
N ASP A 86 -26.31 28.48 -54.38
CA ASP A 86 -25.08 27.77 -54.02
C ASP A 86 -25.29 26.75 -52.86
N ARG A 87 -26.36 26.88 -52.08
CA ARG A 87 -26.65 26.08 -50.91
C ARG A 87 -27.86 25.21 -51.04
N SER A 88 -28.88 25.68 -51.76
CA SER A 88 -30.13 24.97 -51.97
C SER A 88 -30.70 25.29 -53.34
N GLU A 89 -31.31 24.32 -53.98
CA GLU A 89 -32.00 24.49 -55.23
C GLU A 89 -33.48 24.84 -54.98
N LEU A 90 -33.94 25.83 -55.69
CA LEU A 90 -35.35 26.23 -55.69
C LEU A 90 -35.99 25.84 -57.02
N MET A 91 -37.14 25.16 -56.94
CA MET A 91 -37.91 24.71 -58.11
C MET A 91 -39.39 25.18 -57.99
N ALA A 92 -39.91 25.61 -59.09
CA ALA A 92 -41.37 25.86 -59.23
C ALA A 92 -42.03 24.65 -59.92
N ILE A 93 -43.15 24.19 -59.36
CA ILE A 93 -43.91 23.00 -59.81
C ILE A 93 -45.33 23.38 -60.22
N ASP A 94 -45.77 22.87 -61.38
CA ASP A 94 -47.15 23.07 -61.89
C ASP A 94 -48.16 22.10 -61.25
N GLY A 95 -49.45 22.25 -61.66
CA GLY A 95 -50.55 21.40 -61.22
C GLY A 95 -50.45 19.95 -61.69
N GLU A 96 -49.67 19.66 -62.72
CA GLU A 96 -49.37 18.29 -63.23
C GLU A 96 -48.14 17.68 -62.64
N LYS A 97 -47.62 18.28 -61.56
CA LYS A 97 -46.38 17.80 -60.84
C LYS A 97 -45.09 17.85 -61.69
N ARG A 98 -45.05 18.76 -62.70
CA ARG A 98 -43.89 19.00 -63.53
C ARG A 98 -43.09 20.20 -63.02
N VAL A 99 -41.78 20.12 -63.03
CA VAL A 99 -40.91 21.25 -62.71
C VAL A 99 -40.92 22.22 -63.89
N ILE A 100 -41.37 23.47 -63.64
CA ILE A 100 -41.49 24.52 -64.64
C ILE A 100 -40.08 25.22 -64.81
N ILE A 101 -39.43 25.48 -63.69
CA ILE A 101 -38.18 26.22 -63.62
C ILE A 101 -37.39 25.85 -62.39
N THR A 102 -36.07 25.87 -62.50
CA THR A 102 -35.12 25.62 -61.41
C THR A 102 -34.14 26.78 -61.26
N SER A 103 -33.68 27.04 -60.05
CA SER A 103 -32.68 28.08 -59.77
C SER A 103 -31.30 27.70 -60.27
N SER A 104 -31.00 26.43 -60.50
CA SER A 104 -29.75 25.93 -61.12
C SER A 104 -29.76 26.05 -62.64
N GLY A 105 -30.91 26.21 -63.28
CA GLY A 105 -31.08 26.19 -64.72
C GLY A 105 -30.98 24.77 -65.32
N PHE A 106 -30.85 23.71 -64.53
CA PHE A 106 -30.89 22.34 -65.03
C PHE A 106 -32.31 21.80 -65.02
N GLU A 107 -32.74 21.19 -66.12
CA GLU A 107 -34.03 20.48 -66.15
C GLU A 107 -33.88 19.15 -65.42
N PRO A 108 -34.66 18.88 -64.36
CA PRO A 108 -34.68 17.59 -63.71
C PRO A 108 -35.24 16.52 -64.63
N GLU A 109 -34.91 15.23 -64.34
CA GLU A 109 -35.47 14.07 -65.10
C GLU A 109 -37.01 14.13 -65.07
N LYS A 110 -37.63 13.89 -66.23
CA LYS A 110 -39.10 14.03 -66.43
C LYS A 110 -39.95 13.17 -65.49
N ASP A 111 -39.38 12.06 -64.94
CA ASP A 111 -40.06 11.11 -64.05
C ASP A 111 -39.48 11.10 -62.64
N GLN A 112 -38.87 12.19 -62.20
CA GLN A 112 -38.26 12.27 -60.86
C GLN A 112 -39.36 12.15 -59.79
N GLU A 113 -39.28 11.14 -58.91
CA GLU A 113 -40.16 10.99 -57.77
C GLU A 113 -39.97 12.17 -56.80
N MET A 114 -41.11 12.77 -56.39
CA MET A 114 -41.16 13.88 -55.45
C MET A 114 -42.07 13.51 -54.23
N PRO A 115 -41.60 12.65 -53.32
CA PRO A 115 -42.41 12.25 -52.16
C PRO A 115 -42.74 13.42 -51.20
N ASP A 116 -41.92 14.46 -51.20
CA ASP A 116 -42.17 15.72 -50.49
C ASP A 116 -43.39 16.47 -51.07
N TYR A 117 -43.56 16.47 -52.40
CA TYR A 117 -44.74 17.06 -53.05
C TYR A 117 -46.03 16.29 -52.66
N ASP A 118 -46.03 14.98 -52.71
CA ASP A 118 -47.20 14.16 -52.38
C ASP A 118 -47.59 14.31 -50.91
N ARG A 119 -46.60 14.45 -50.02
CA ARG A 119 -46.84 14.76 -48.61
C ARG A 119 -47.38 16.19 -48.41
N ALA A 120 -46.85 17.17 -49.13
CA ALA A 120 -47.34 18.54 -49.07
C ALA A 120 -48.79 18.63 -49.54
N TYR A 121 -49.11 17.95 -50.64
CA TYR A 121 -50.48 17.92 -51.22
C TYR A 121 -51.49 17.29 -50.25
N SER A 122 -51.10 16.26 -49.52
CA SER A 122 -51.99 15.58 -48.55
C SER A 122 -51.97 16.21 -47.16
N SER A 123 -51.08 17.17 -46.89
CA SER A 123 -50.94 17.82 -45.61
C SER A 123 -51.93 18.97 -45.41
N GLN A 124 -52.49 19.09 -44.21
CA GLN A 124 -53.33 20.25 -43.85
C GLN A 124 -52.49 21.55 -43.80
N THR A 125 -51.20 21.51 -43.59
CA THR A 125 -50.33 22.67 -43.56
C THR A 125 -49.83 23.07 -44.93
N GLY A 126 -50.03 22.22 -45.96
CA GLY A 126 -49.49 22.41 -47.30
C GLY A 126 -47.96 22.27 -47.37
N VAL A 127 -47.34 21.67 -46.34
CA VAL A 127 -45.89 21.48 -46.28
C VAL A 127 -45.59 19.99 -46.25
N GLY A 128 -44.68 19.56 -47.13
CA GLY A 128 -44.20 18.18 -47.15
C GLY A 128 -42.67 18.13 -47.15
N GLU A 129 -42.12 17.17 -46.46
CA GLU A 129 -40.66 16.98 -46.25
C GLU A 129 -40.25 15.60 -46.70
N PHE A 130 -39.09 15.50 -47.31
CA PHE A 130 -38.47 14.23 -47.72
C PHE A 130 -36.98 14.26 -47.45
N ILE A 131 -36.45 13.16 -46.85
CA ILE A 131 -35.01 12.93 -46.74
C ILE A 131 -34.75 11.59 -47.40
N GLY A 132 -33.97 11.61 -48.44
CA GLY A 132 -33.69 10.41 -49.22
C GLY A 132 -32.67 10.66 -50.33
N TYR A 133 -32.59 9.72 -51.26
CA TYR A 133 -31.73 9.83 -52.41
C TYR A 133 -32.48 10.28 -53.63
N VAL A 134 -31.89 11.22 -54.34
CA VAL A 134 -32.32 11.63 -55.68
C VAL A 134 -31.16 11.31 -56.61
N GLY A 135 -31.32 10.30 -57.47
CA GLY A 135 -30.18 9.72 -58.19
C GLY A 135 -29.12 9.16 -57.23
N SER A 136 -27.91 9.64 -57.31
CA SER A 136 -26.78 9.24 -56.44
C SER A 136 -26.59 10.16 -55.23
N GLU A 137 -27.35 11.25 -55.13
CA GLU A 137 -27.13 12.28 -54.12
C GLU A 137 -28.18 12.21 -53.02
N LYS A 138 -27.77 12.26 -51.76
CA LYS A 138 -28.66 12.33 -50.64
C LYS A 138 -29.07 13.75 -50.39
N VAL A 139 -30.38 13.98 -50.38
CA VAL A 139 -30.97 15.32 -50.31
C VAL A 139 -32.01 15.41 -49.18
N MET A 140 -32.23 16.63 -48.73
CA MET A 140 -33.40 17.01 -47.97
C MET A 140 -34.24 17.94 -48.89
N ALA A 141 -35.47 17.57 -49.14
CA ALA A 141 -36.39 18.36 -49.92
C ALA A 141 -37.56 18.80 -49.03
N VAL A 142 -37.98 20.04 -49.21
CA VAL A 142 -39.16 20.63 -48.58
C VAL A 142 -40.00 21.25 -49.67
N THR A 143 -41.22 20.78 -49.83
CA THR A 143 -42.22 21.34 -50.75
C THR A 143 -43.30 22.10 -49.98
N VAL A 144 -43.62 23.29 -50.43
CA VAL A 144 -44.69 24.11 -49.88
C VAL A 144 -45.68 24.41 -50.97
N MET A 145 -46.90 24.04 -50.75
CA MET A 145 -48.01 24.26 -51.69
C MET A 145 -48.31 25.79 -51.85
N SER A 146 -48.51 26.24 -53.08
CA SER A 146 -48.82 27.62 -53.33
C SER A 146 -50.26 27.96 -52.79
N ARG A 147 -50.36 29.08 -52.14
CA ARG A 147 -51.64 29.62 -51.70
C ARG A 147 -52.35 30.41 -52.82
N ILE A 148 -51.66 30.64 -53.93
CA ILE A 148 -52.09 31.36 -55.07
C ILE A 148 -52.77 30.35 -56.01
N ILE A 149 -54.02 30.61 -56.42
CA ILE A 149 -54.73 29.80 -57.43
C ILE A 149 -54.20 30.28 -58.77
N SER A 150 -53.28 29.58 -59.38
CA SER A 150 -52.72 29.81 -60.70
C SER A 150 -52.48 28.46 -61.39
N ASP A 151 -52.84 28.33 -62.66
CA ASP A 151 -52.56 27.15 -63.46
C ASP A 151 -51.00 26.95 -63.63
N ASP A 152 -50.23 28.03 -63.49
CA ASP A 152 -48.78 28.06 -63.73
C ASP A 152 -47.96 27.68 -62.50
N LEU A 153 -48.53 27.65 -61.26
CA LEU A 153 -47.75 27.33 -60.02
C LEU A 153 -48.61 26.61 -59.01
N SER A 154 -48.25 25.33 -58.74
CA SER A 154 -48.92 24.55 -57.70
C SER A 154 -48.07 24.50 -56.39
N ALA A 155 -46.78 24.45 -56.50
CA ALA A 155 -45.87 24.35 -55.33
C ALA A 155 -44.46 24.92 -55.61
N MET A 156 -43.82 25.32 -54.54
CA MET A 156 -42.36 25.62 -54.51
C MET A 156 -41.63 24.53 -53.76
N ARG A 157 -40.60 23.98 -54.38
CA ARG A 157 -39.75 22.90 -53.84
C ARG A 157 -38.37 23.42 -53.55
N TYR A 158 -37.87 23.19 -52.35
CA TYR A 158 -36.51 23.55 -51.88
C TYR A 158 -35.75 22.27 -51.65
N VAL A 159 -34.56 22.13 -52.27
CA VAL A 159 -33.74 20.93 -52.17
C VAL A 159 -32.36 21.33 -51.72
N VAL A 160 -31.83 20.65 -50.68
CA VAL A 160 -30.45 20.82 -50.21
C VAL A 160 -29.73 19.49 -50.25
N SER A 161 -28.49 19.51 -50.76
CA SER A 161 -27.62 18.34 -50.71
C SER A 161 -27.12 18.09 -49.28
N LEU A 162 -27.33 16.87 -48.78
CA LEU A 162 -26.85 16.43 -47.49
C LEU A 162 -25.42 15.87 -47.54
N THR A 163 -24.82 15.72 -48.72
CA THR A 163 -23.53 15.09 -48.92
C THR A 163 -22.41 15.78 -48.11
N ARG A 164 -22.35 17.12 -48.19
CA ARG A 164 -21.36 17.91 -47.41
C ARG A 164 -21.66 17.85 -45.91
N ILE A 165 -22.93 17.88 -45.53
CA ILE A 165 -23.39 17.78 -44.14
C ILE A 165 -23.00 16.40 -43.56
N ASP A 166 -23.32 15.34 -44.28
CA ASP A 166 -22.97 13.96 -43.87
C ASP A 166 -21.45 13.75 -43.80
N GLN A 167 -20.66 14.42 -44.67
CA GLN A 167 -19.19 14.39 -44.60
C GLN A 167 -18.67 15.11 -43.33
N GLN A 168 -19.20 16.28 -43.00
CA GLN A 168 -18.85 17.00 -41.78
C GLN A 168 -19.23 16.18 -40.53
N ILE A 169 -20.45 15.60 -40.51
CA ILE A 169 -20.89 14.73 -39.40
C ILE A 169 -19.93 13.54 -39.25
N ARG A 170 -19.58 12.86 -40.36
CA ARG A 170 -18.61 11.71 -40.31
C ARG A 170 -17.25 12.14 -39.75
N THR A 171 -16.74 13.30 -40.15
CA THR A 171 -15.49 13.82 -39.65
C THR A 171 -15.53 14.09 -38.14
N LEU A 172 -16.62 14.73 -37.66
CA LEU A 172 -16.79 14.99 -36.22
C LEU A 172 -16.94 13.71 -35.41
N ILE A 173 -17.68 12.73 -35.92
CA ILE A 173 -17.83 11.42 -35.27
C ILE A 173 -16.47 10.69 -35.23
N LEU A 174 -15.69 10.74 -36.32
CA LEU A 174 -14.34 10.16 -36.35
C LEU A 174 -13.44 10.77 -35.26
N PHE A 175 -13.44 12.10 -35.12
CA PHE A 175 -12.68 12.76 -34.06
C PHE A 175 -13.16 12.36 -32.67
N ALA A 176 -14.48 12.25 -32.45
CA ALA A 176 -15.03 11.76 -31.17
C ALA A 176 -14.58 10.31 -30.86
N CYS A 177 -14.58 9.44 -31.87
CA CYS A 177 -14.10 8.06 -31.74
C CYS A 177 -12.59 7.98 -31.43
N LEU A 178 -11.76 8.80 -32.11
CA LEU A 178 -10.32 8.86 -31.85
C LEU A 178 -10.02 9.39 -30.46
N LEU A 179 -10.74 10.41 -30.01
CA LEU A 179 -10.62 10.92 -28.65
C LEU A 179 -11.03 9.86 -27.62
N GLY A 180 -12.16 9.17 -27.87
CA GLY A 180 -12.61 8.06 -27.02
C GLY A 180 -11.59 6.93 -26.93
N LEU A 181 -10.98 6.56 -28.07
CA LEU A 181 -9.91 5.56 -28.09
C LEU A 181 -8.67 6.01 -27.29
N ALA A 182 -8.27 7.26 -27.42
CA ALA A 182 -7.14 7.82 -26.67
C ALA A 182 -7.39 7.76 -25.15
N ILE A 183 -8.61 8.11 -24.71
CA ILE A 183 -9.01 8.00 -23.29
C ILE A 183 -8.94 6.55 -22.82
N ILE A 184 -9.45 5.59 -23.59
CA ILE A 184 -9.41 4.16 -23.24
C ILE A 184 -7.97 3.68 -23.11
N LEU A 185 -7.08 4.03 -24.05
CA LEU A 185 -5.67 3.65 -24.01
C LEU A 185 -4.95 4.28 -22.81
N PHE A 186 -5.23 5.54 -22.50
CA PHE A 186 -4.68 6.22 -21.33
C PHE A 186 -5.09 5.55 -20.02
N VAL A 187 -6.39 5.22 -19.87
CA VAL A 187 -6.90 4.52 -18.67
C VAL A 187 -6.31 3.12 -18.54
N LEU A 188 -6.16 2.40 -19.66
CA LEU A 188 -5.51 1.09 -19.67
C LEU A 188 -4.06 1.18 -19.21
N TYR A 189 -3.29 2.12 -19.75
CA TYR A 189 -1.90 2.37 -19.36
C TYR A 189 -1.79 2.73 -17.86
N SER A 190 -2.61 3.68 -17.39
CA SER A 190 -2.66 4.08 -15.98
C SER A 190 -3.02 2.91 -15.06
N SER A 191 -3.97 2.05 -15.47
CA SER A 191 -4.36 0.87 -14.71
C SER A 191 -3.23 -0.16 -14.61
N LEU A 192 -2.51 -0.41 -15.68
CA LEU A 192 -1.34 -1.32 -15.68
C LEU A 192 -0.20 -0.77 -14.82
N TYR A 193 0.04 0.54 -14.91
CA TYR A 193 1.04 1.21 -14.06
C TYR A 193 0.69 1.08 -12.58
N PHE A 194 -0.56 1.32 -12.20
CA PHE A 194 -1.02 1.20 -10.81
C PHE A 194 -0.91 -0.24 -10.27
N ILE A 195 -1.25 -1.23 -11.10
CA ILE A 195 -1.11 -2.64 -10.73
C ILE A 195 0.35 -3.00 -10.43
N ASN A 196 1.26 -2.61 -11.32
CA ASN A 196 2.68 -2.94 -11.18
C ASN A 196 3.37 -2.15 -10.07
N SER A 197 3.00 -0.86 -9.89
CA SER A 197 3.67 0.01 -8.92
C SER A 197 3.14 -0.11 -7.49
N ILE A 198 1.89 -0.57 -7.30
CA ILE A 198 1.26 -0.57 -5.98
C ILE A 198 0.71 -1.94 -5.60
N ILE A 199 -0.16 -2.55 -6.45
CA ILE A 199 -0.87 -3.77 -6.05
C ILE A 199 0.07 -4.98 -5.90
N ILE A 200 1.02 -5.13 -6.82
CA ILE A 200 1.97 -6.25 -6.78
C ILE A 200 2.90 -6.12 -5.57
N PRO A 201 3.58 -4.97 -5.33
CA PRO A 201 4.46 -4.82 -4.17
C PRO A 201 3.74 -5.00 -2.83
N ILE A 202 2.55 -4.42 -2.65
CA ILE A 202 1.74 -4.66 -1.42
C ILE A 202 1.43 -6.14 -1.24
N GLY A 203 1.16 -6.84 -2.34
CA GLY A 203 0.94 -8.29 -2.31
C GLY A 203 2.18 -9.08 -1.86
N GLU A 204 3.37 -8.64 -2.23
CA GLU A 204 4.66 -9.22 -1.83
C GLU A 204 4.95 -8.95 -0.36
N VAL A 205 4.74 -7.70 0.09
CA VAL A 205 4.82 -7.35 1.52
C VAL A 205 3.92 -8.25 2.37
N GLY A 206 2.66 -8.44 1.96
CA GLY A 206 1.73 -9.32 2.67
C GLY A 206 2.16 -10.79 2.70
N GLN A 207 2.81 -11.28 1.65
CA GLN A 207 3.35 -12.65 1.60
C GLN A 207 4.58 -12.80 2.49
N THR A 208 5.51 -11.86 2.44
CA THR A 208 6.72 -11.85 3.28
C THR A 208 6.38 -11.73 4.76
N ALA A 209 5.46 -10.82 5.12
CA ALA A 209 4.97 -10.72 6.50
C ALA A 209 4.37 -12.04 7.02
N LYS A 210 3.71 -12.81 6.14
CA LYS A 210 3.20 -14.13 6.51
C LYS A 210 4.31 -15.17 6.71
N GLN A 211 5.39 -15.11 5.93
CA GLN A 211 6.56 -15.99 6.10
C GLN A 211 7.29 -15.67 7.41
N ILE A 212 7.47 -14.37 7.71
CA ILE A 212 8.03 -13.92 8.99
C ILE A 212 7.19 -14.44 10.17
N ALA A 213 5.85 -14.33 10.08
CA ALA A 213 4.95 -14.85 11.12
C ALA A 213 4.99 -16.39 11.27
N GLN A 214 5.51 -17.13 10.29
CA GLN A 214 5.74 -18.57 10.35
C GLN A 214 7.16 -18.94 10.85
N GLY A 215 7.98 -17.94 11.22
CA GLY A 215 9.31 -18.13 11.74
C GLY A 215 10.44 -18.07 10.70
N ASP A 216 10.13 -17.72 9.45
CA ASP A 216 11.13 -17.51 8.41
C ASP A 216 11.58 -16.04 8.45
N PHE A 217 12.57 -15.76 9.29
CA PHE A 217 13.07 -14.41 9.50
C PHE A 217 14.19 -13.99 8.52
N ASP A 218 14.64 -14.90 7.65
CA ASP A 218 15.71 -14.61 6.68
C ASP A 218 15.18 -13.94 5.40
N VAL A 219 13.87 -14.00 5.18
CA VAL A 219 13.24 -13.40 4.02
C VAL A 219 13.36 -11.88 4.07
N ARG A 220 13.75 -11.27 2.94
CA ARG A 220 13.88 -9.81 2.81
C ARG A 220 13.12 -9.31 1.59
N LEU A 221 12.51 -8.14 1.74
CA LEU A 221 11.92 -7.36 0.66
C LEU A 221 12.99 -6.44 0.07
N THR A 222 13.07 -6.41 -1.25
CA THR A 222 13.93 -5.46 -1.98
C THR A 222 13.06 -4.32 -2.50
N PRO A 223 13.13 -3.11 -1.93
CA PRO A 223 12.37 -1.97 -2.43
C PRO A 223 12.90 -1.59 -3.82
N GLU A 224 12.00 -1.54 -4.82
CA GLU A 224 12.35 -1.11 -6.17
C GLU A 224 12.37 0.42 -6.30
N LYS A 225 11.70 1.15 -5.38
CA LYS A 225 11.53 2.60 -5.40
C LYS A 225 11.73 3.19 -4.01
N ASP A 226 12.14 4.45 -4.00
CA ASP A 226 12.26 5.26 -2.79
C ASP A 226 10.97 6.07 -2.60
N ASP A 227 9.89 5.35 -2.26
CA ASP A 227 8.55 5.88 -1.98
C ASP A 227 7.98 5.24 -0.71
N GLU A 228 6.72 5.54 -0.38
CA GLU A 228 6.04 5.01 0.82
C GLU A 228 5.98 3.47 0.84
N ILE A 229 6.01 2.83 -0.31
CA ILE A 229 6.08 1.37 -0.41
C ILE A 229 7.49 0.88 -0.07
N GLY A 230 8.51 1.63 -0.48
CA GLY A 230 9.91 1.37 -0.12
C GLY A 230 10.13 1.50 1.39
N GLU A 231 9.57 2.54 2.03
CA GLU A 231 9.62 2.72 3.48
C GLU A 231 8.91 1.58 4.23
N LEU A 232 7.76 1.13 3.71
CA LEU A 232 7.06 -0.03 4.25
C LEU A 232 7.91 -1.31 4.16
N CYS A 233 8.58 -1.54 3.03
CA CYS A 233 9.51 -2.67 2.87
C CYS A 233 10.66 -2.62 3.88
N ALA A 234 11.26 -1.44 4.09
CA ALA A 234 12.31 -1.24 5.08
C ALA A 234 11.82 -1.53 6.51
N SER A 235 10.63 -1.05 6.86
CA SER A 235 10.02 -1.30 8.17
C SER A 235 9.76 -2.79 8.43
N ILE A 236 9.29 -3.53 7.43
CA ILE A 236 9.09 -4.98 7.52
C ILE A 236 10.44 -5.72 7.64
N ASN A 237 11.47 -5.28 6.92
CA ASN A 237 12.80 -5.88 7.03
C ASN A 237 13.41 -5.66 8.40
N ASN A 238 13.30 -4.45 8.98
CA ASN A 238 13.74 -4.15 10.33
C ASN A 238 13.00 -5.00 11.37
N MET A 239 11.68 -5.14 11.22
CA MET A 239 10.89 -6.03 12.10
C MET A 239 11.37 -7.50 12.02
N ALA A 240 11.68 -7.99 10.81
CA ALA A 240 12.21 -9.35 10.63
C ALA A 240 13.56 -9.53 11.33
N GLU A 241 14.42 -8.53 11.26
CA GLU A 241 15.73 -8.53 11.92
C GLU A 241 15.60 -8.54 13.45
N GLU A 242 14.74 -7.69 14.01
CA GLU A 242 14.47 -7.66 15.45
C GLU A 242 13.89 -9.00 15.95
N LEU A 243 12.96 -9.61 15.19
CA LEU A 243 12.42 -10.92 15.53
C LEU A 243 13.47 -12.03 15.43
N SER A 244 14.33 -11.99 14.42
CA SER A 244 15.46 -12.93 14.26
C SER A 244 16.42 -12.87 15.46
N ASN A 245 16.79 -11.64 15.84
CA ASN A 245 17.68 -11.40 16.99
C ASN A 245 17.03 -11.89 18.30
N ALA A 246 15.74 -11.59 18.50
CA ALA A 246 15.02 -12.05 19.68
C ALA A 246 14.91 -13.58 19.75
N GLU A 247 14.65 -14.25 18.61
CA GLU A 247 14.58 -15.71 18.54
C GLU A 247 15.97 -16.34 18.78
N GLN A 248 17.03 -15.75 18.24
CA GLN A 248 18.40 -16.21 18.46
C GLN A 248 18.76 -16.10 19.95
N VAL A 249 18.54 -14.95 20.58
CA VAL A 249 18.78 -14.76 22.02
C VAL A 249 17.99 -15.78 22.85
N LYS A 250 16.74 -16.05 22.49
CA LYS A 250 15.91 -17.08 23.16
C LYS A 250 16.51 -18.48 23.02
N ASN A 251 16.98 -18.84 21.83
CA ASN A 251 17.55 -20.17 21.57
C ASN A 251 18.90 -20.34 22.27
N ASP A 252 19.74 -19.32 22.30
CA ASP A 252 21.01 -19.30 23.01
C ASP A 252 20.79 -19.43 24.53
N PHE A 253 19.77 -18.75 25.06
CA PHE A 253 19.33 -18.90 26.45
C PHE A 253 18.95 -20.34 26.78
N ILE A 254 18.04 -20.95 26.01
CA ILE A 254 17.58 -22.34 26.24
C ILE A 254 18.77 -23.30 26.19
N SER A 255 19.66 -23.11 25.22
CA SER A 255 20.88 -23.94 25.07
C SER A 255 21.80 -23.81 26.27
N SER A 256 22.10 -22.58 26.71
CA SER A 256 23.01 -22.31 27.85
C SER A 256 22.44 -22.84 29.13
N VAL A 257 21.18 -22.61 29.45
CA VAL A 257 20.51 -23.15 30.65
C VAL A 257 20.51 -24.67 30.64
N SER A 258 20.23 -25.30 29.50
CA SER A 258 20.24 -26.76 29.38
C SER A 258 21.63 -27.35 29.66
N HIS A 259 22.66 -26.68 29.18
CA HIS A 259 24.04 -27.10 29.40
C HIS A 259 24.47 -26.95 30.87
N GLU A 260 24.17 -25.80 31.49
CA GLU A 260 24.50 -25.49 32.87
C GLU A 260 23.75 -26.38 33.90
N LEU A 261 22.52 -26.79 33.59
CA LEU A 261 21.77 -27.75 34.42
C LEU A 261 22.26 -29.18 34.24
N ARG A 262 22.73 -29.58 33.06
CA ARG A 262 23.15 -30.94 32.77
C ARG A 262 24.40 -31.33 33.54
N THR A 263 25.37 -30.41 33.68
CA THR A 263 26.68 -30.65 34.32
C THR A 263 26.53 -31.07 35.79
N PRO A 264 25.88 -30.28 36.68
CA PRO A 264 25.68 -30.66 38.06
C PRO A 264 24.82 -31.92 38.24
N LEU A 265 23.76 -32.06 37.41
CA LEU A 265 22.95 -33.29 37.44
C LEU A 265 23.74 -34.54 37.10
N THR A 266 24.72 -34.45 36.18
CA THR A 266 25.58 -35.56 35.82
C THR A 266 26.54 -35.90 36.98
N ALA A 267 27.10 -34.90 37.67
CA ALA A 267 27.92 -35.08 38.85
C ALA A 267 27.14 -35.73 40.02
N ILE A 268 25.98 -35.21 40.33
CA ILE A 268 25.08 -35.74 41.36
C ILE A 268 24.76 -37.23 41.08
N ARG A 269 24.34 -37.52 39.82
CA ARG A 269 24.02 -38.90 39.43
C ARG A 269 25.23 -39.80 39.50
N GLY A 270 26.39 -39.37 38.99
CA GLY A 270 27.62 -40.19 39.00
C GLY A 270 28.12 -40.53 40.40
N TRP A 271 28.09 -39.56 41.32
CA TRP A 271 28.42 -39.82 42.71
C TRP A 271 27.32 -40.66 43.41
N GLY A 272 26.04 -40.43 43.12
CA GLY A 272 24.95 -41.27 43.63
C GLY A 272 25.10 -42.74 43.21
N GLU A 273 25.40 -42.99 41.91
CA GLU A 273 25.67 -44.34 41.39
C GLU A 273 26.90 -44.98 42.06
N THR A 274 27.95 -44.16 42.23
CA THR A 274 29.20 -44.60 42.89
C THR A 274 28.90 -45.01 44.36
N LEU A 275 28.23 -44.16 45.12
CA LEU A 275 27.89 -44.42 46.53
C LEU A 275 26.94 -45.62 46.69
N MET A 276 25.99 -45.80 45.79
CA MET A 276 25.11 -46.98 45.78
C MET A 276 25.88 -48.27 45.44
N GLY A 277 26.92 -48.21 44.66
CA GLY A 277 27.77 -49.33 44.24
C GLY A 277 28.78 -49.79 45.32
N MET A 278 28.96 -49.03 46.39
CA MET A 278 29.98 -49.31 47.44
C MET A 278 29.64 -50.45 48.40
N GLY A 279 28.57 -51.15 48.28
CA GLY A 279 28.20 -52.31 49.10
C GLY A 279 28.10 -52.01 50.61
N SER A 280 28.21 -53.05 51.46
CA SER A 280 27.95 -52.99 52.92
C SER A 280 29.03 -52.32 53.78
N ALA A 281 30.18 -51.97 53.23
CA ALA A 281 31.31 -51.32 53.97
C ALA A 281 31.91 -50.21 53.08
N PRO A 282 31.24 -49.06 52.88
CA PRO A 282 31.78 -47.96 52.10
C PRO A 282 33.05 -47.38 52.78
N ASP A 283 34.09 -47.04 51.98
CA ASP A 283 35.19 -46.23 52.44
C ASP A 283 34.67 -44.86 52.96
N PRO A 284 34.87 -44.55 54.28
CA PRO A 284 34.31 -43.35 54.87
C PRO A 284 34.76 -42.05 54.17
N GLU A 285 35.97 -41.99 53.67
CA GLU A 285 36.50 -40.79 53.01
C GLU A 285 35.81 -40.57 51.64
N THR A 286 35.70 -41.64 50.85
CA THR A 286 34.99 -41.59 49.56
C THR A 286 33.50 -41.28 49.71
N PHE A 287 32.86 -41.84 50.74
CA PHE A 287 31.45 -41.58 51.08
C PHE A 287 31.25 -40.12 51.46
N GLN A 288 32.11 -39.55 52.33
CA GLN A 288 32.00 -38.17 52.76
C GLN A 288 32.24 -37.22 51.58
N LYS A 289 33.26 -37.49 50.73
CA LYS A 289 33.52 -36.72 49.51
C LYS A 289 32.35 -36.77 48.53
N GLY A 290 31.78 -37.92 48.28
CA GLY A 290 30.62 -38.07 47.37
C GLY A 290 29.38 -37.32 47.86
N MET A 291 29.09 -37.42 49.15
CA MET A 291 27.98 -36.68 49.77
C MET A 291 28.23 -35.18 49.72
N TYR A 292 29.46 -34.72 49.97
CA TYR A 292 29.82 -33.32 49.88
C TYR A 292 29.57 -32.76 48.43
N VAL A 293 30.02 -33.48 47.40
CA VAL A 293 29.80 -33.07 46.00
C VAL A 293 28.31 -33.05 45.64
N ILE A 294 27.55 -34.04 46.11
CA ILE A 294 26.10 -34.06 45.86
C ILE A 294 25.42 -32.85 46.50
N MET A 295 25.74 -32.53 47.74
CA MET A 295 25.17 -31.39 48.47
C MET A 295 25.57 -30.07 47.79
N ASP A 296 26.85 -29.86 47.47
CA ASP A 296 27.37 -28.67 46.81
C ASP A 296 26.73 -28.42 45.44
N GLU A 297 26.63 -29.46 44.59
CA GLU A 297 25.99 -29.33 43.29
C GLU A 297 24.43 -29.15 43.39
N THR A 298 23.80 -29.63 44.47
CA THR A 298 22.37 -29.41 44.75
C THR A 298 22.13 -27.95 45.14
N GLU A 299 22.96 -27.39 46.03
CA GLU A 299 22.88 -25.99 46.43
C GLU A 299 23.13 -25.05 45.25
N ARG A 300 24.09 -25.39 44.41
CA ARG A 300 24.35 -24.67 43.16
C ARG A 300 23.19 -24.70 42.20
N LEU A 301 22.50 -25.85 42.03
CA LEU A 301 21.31 -25.95 41.22
C LEU A 301 20.15 -25.08 41.76
N SER A 302 19.97 -25.06 43.08
CA SER A 302 18.97 -24.21 43.73
C SER A 302 19.22 -22.75 43.46
N SER A 303 20.46 -22.26 43.64
CA SER A 303 20.83 -20.88 43.35
C SER A 303 20.61 -20.53 41.87
N MET A 304 20.98 -21.43 40.95
CA MET A 304 20.75 -21.22 39.52
C MET A 304 19.26 -21.11 39.17
N VAL A 305 18.38 -21.93 39.76
CA VAL A 305 16.95 -21.85 39.56
C VAL A 305 16.38 -20.51 40.08
N GLU A 306 16.87 -20.04 41.24
CA GLU A 306 16.48 -18.71 41.77
C GLU A 306 16.91 -17.58 40.84
N GLU A 307 18.16 -17.60 40.33
CA GLU A 307 18.64 -16.63 39.34
C GLU A 307 17.78 -16.62 38.06
N LEU A 308 17.38 -17.80 37.56
CA LEU A 308 16.49 -17.93 36.39
C LEU A 308 15.09 -17.41 36.64
N LEU A 309 14.52 -17.62 37.83
CA LEU A 309 13.20 -17.12 38.24
C LEU A 309 13.24 -15.60 38.38
N ASP A 310 14.27 -15.05 39.00
CA ASP A 310 14.46 -13.59 39.09
C ASP A 310 14.58 -12.97 37.71
N PHE A 311 15.42 -13.56 36.85
CA PHE A 311 15.54 -13.13 35.44
C PHE A 311 14.21 -13.15 34.71
N SER A 312 13.40 -14.22 34.83
CA SER A 312 12.09 -14.32 34.21
C SER A 312 11.11 -13.23 34.69
N ARG A 313 11.17 -12.91 36.01
CA ARG A 313 10.35 -11.84 36.59
C ARG A 313 10.77 -10.46 36.05
N MET A 314 12.06 -10.20 35.93
CA MET A 314 12.60 -8.97 35.37
C MET A 314 12.16 -8.77 33.91
N GLN A 315 12.35 -9.80 33.08
CA GLN A 315 12.00 -9.76 31.66
C GLN A 315 10.50 -9.54 31.40
N SER A 316 9.66 -10.07 32.29
CA SER A 316 8.19 -9.88 32.19
C SER A 316 7.69 -8.54 32.72
N GLY A 317 8.58 -7.64 33.20
CA GLY A 317 8.21 -6.38 33.83
C GLY A 317 7.39 -6.55 35.13
N ARG A 318 7.40 -7.74 35.71
CA ARG A 318 6.65 -8.09 36.94
C ARG A 318 7.49 -7.94 38.20
N LEU A 319 8.72 -7.45 38.07
CA LEU A 319 9.56 -7.18 39.23
C LEU A 319 9.01 -5.94 39.95
N VAL A 320 8.40 -6.16 41.09
CA VAL A 320 7.98 -5.08 41.98
C VAL A 320 9.11 -4.82 42.98
N MET A 321 9.76 -3.67 42.86
CA MET A 321 10.80 -3.25 43.81
C MET A 321 10.17 -2.59 45.04
N ALA A 322 10.56 -3.03 46.22
CA ALA A 322 10.23 -2.33 47.46
C ALA A 322 11.01 -1.00 47.52
N GLN A 323 10.34 0.10 47.82
CA GLN A 323 11.02 1.38 48.01
C GLN A 323 11.08 1.71 49.50
N GLU A 324 12.19 1.32 50.14
CA GLU A 324 12.45 1.53 51.53
C GLU A 324 13.68 2.43 51.70
N ARG A 325 13.72 3.16 52.81
CA ARG A 325 14.92 3.93 53.18
C ARG A 325 15.91 2.98 53.82
N LEU A 326 17.08 2.83 53.21
CA LEU A 326 18.13 1.97 53.67
C LEU A 326 19.48 2.71 53.60
N ASP A 327 20.46 2.18 54.33
CA ASP A 327 21.85 2.67 54.27
C ASP A 327 22.65 1.78 53.37
N ALA A 328 23.07 2.27 52.19
CA ALA A 328 23.82 1.50 51.25
C ALA A 328 25.21 1.06 51.74
N VAL A 329 25.78 1.76 52.73
CA VAL A 329 27.04 1.38 53.39
C VAL A 329 26.82 0.12 54.23
N ALA A 330 25.73 0.05 54.99
CA ALA A 330 25.41 -1.12 55.80
C ALA A 330 25.18 -2.37 54.94
N GLU A 331 24.44 -2.20 53.80
CA GLU A 331 24.21 -3.31 52.83
C GLU A 331 25.52 -3.78 52.19
N LEU A 332 26.44 -2.84 51.88
CA LEU A 332 27.78 -3.19 51.38
C LEU A 332 28.61 -3.92 52.41
N SER A 333 28.64 -3.46 53.66
CA SER A 333 29.39 -4.10 54.76
C SER A 333 28.90 -5.50 55.03
N ASP A 334 27.56 -5.71 55.02
CA ASP A 334 26.96 -7.06 55.13
C ASP A 334 27.38 -7.96 53.98
N ALA A 335 27.35 -7.46 52.73
CA ALA A 335 27.78 -8.21 51.56
C ALA A 335 29.28 -8.59 51.63
N VAL A 336 30.17 -7.67 52.03
CA VAL A 336 31.61 -7.93 52.20
C VAL A 336 31.85 -8.96 53.27
N LEU A 337 31.11 -8.89 54.38
CA LEU A 337 31.26 -9.87 55.49
C LEU A 337 30.98 -11.31 55.03
N LEU A 338 29.96 -11.52 54.16
CA LEU A 338 29.67 -12.85 53.59
C LEU A 338 30.85 -13.45 52.83
N PHE A 339 31.66 -12.62 52.18
CA PHE A 339 32.81 -13.09 51.38
C PHE A 339 34.12 -13.15 52.12
N THR A 340 34.23 -12.59 53.31
CA THR A 340 35.51 -12.51 54.09
C THR A 340 36.05 -13.87 54.41
N GLU A 341 35.27 -14.79 54.93
CA GLU A 341 35.71 -16.15 55.27
C GLU A 341 36.02 -16.97 54.02
N ARG A 342 35.24 -16.82 52.95
CA ARG A 342 35.49 -17.49 51.67
C ARG A 342 36.80 -17.01 51.05
N ALA A 343 37.07 -15.72 51.04
CA ALA A 343 38.33 -15.15 50.54
C ALA A 343 39.53 -15.75 51.30
N ARG A 344 39.42 -15.87 52.65
CA ARG A 344 40.47 -16.47 53.49
C ARG A 344 40.71 -17.97 53.15
N GLN A 345 39.64 -18.73 52.98
CA GLN A 345 39.74 -20.15 52.60
C GLN A 345 40.35 -20.35 51.22
N GLU A 346 40.04 -19.44 50.26
CA GLU A 346 40.58 -19.44 48.92
C GLU A 346 41.97 -18.77 48.80
N GLN A 347 42.60 -18.40 49.95
CA GLN A 347 43.90 -17.71 50.05
C GLN A 347 43.95 -16.39 49.23
N LYS A 348 42.86 -15.64 49.20
CA LYS A 348 42.72 -14.32 48.57
C LYS A 348 42.63 -13.26 49.64
N THR A 349 43.08 -12.03 49.33
CA THR A 349 43.04 -10.91 50.27
C THR A 349 41.85 -10.01 49.92
N LEU A 350 40.84 -9.98 50.80
CA LEU A 350 39.70 -9.02 50.64
C LEU A 350 39.99 -7.80 51.51
N ILE A 351 40.16 -6.64 50.88
CA ILE A 351 40.50 -5.36 51.53
C ILE A 351 39.23 -4.49 51.48
N TYR A 352 38.73 -4.15 52.68
CA TYR A 352 37.60 -3.25 52.87
C TYR A 352 37.79 -2.49 54.17
N GLU A 353 37.71 -1.15 54.08
CA GLU A 353 37.64 -0.25 55.24
C GLU A 353 36.26 0.34 55.29
N GLU A 354 35.56 0.06 56.41
CA GLU A 354 34.20 0.61 56.59
C GLU A 354 34.31 2.11 56.74
N PRO A 355 33.55 2.89 55.91
CA PRO A 355 33.61 4.35 55.95
C PRO A 355 32.87 4.92 57.17
N GLU A 356 33.31 6.09 57.64
CA GLU A 356 32.68 6.81 58.76
C GLU A 356 31.38 7.59 58.36
N PHE A 357 30.93 7.46 57.11
CA PHE A 357 29.73 8.13 56.60
C PHE A 357 28.57 7.17 56.34
N PHE A 358 27.36 7.70 56.36
CA PHE A 358 26.15 6.98 55.97
C PHE A 358 25.77 7.36 54.55
N ALA A 359 25.24 6.37 53.79
CA ALA A 359 24.74 6.60 52.43
C ALA A 359 23.24 6.20 52.35
N PRO A 360 22.33 7.13 52.81
CA PRO A 360 20.90 6.84 52.76
C PRO A 360 20.42 6.85 51.31
N VAL A 361 19.83 5.73 50.87
CA VAL A 361 19.25 5.59 49.56
C VAL A 361 17.80 5.10 49.68
N LEU A 362 16.99 5.31 48.64
CA LEU A 362 15.66 4.76 48.50
C LEU A 362 15.77 3.56 47.54
N GLY A 363 15.47 2.35 48.00
CA GLY A 363 15.59 1.19 47.19
C GLY A 363 15.12 -0.10 47.89
N ASP A 364 15.32 -1.24 47.23
CA ASP A 364 14.99 -2.56 47.75
C ASP A 364 16.25 -3.16 48.38
N HIS A 365 16.19 -3.46 49.68
CA HIS A 365 17.28 -4.05 50.47
C HIS A 365 17.83 -5.34 49.80
N ASN A 366 16.96 -6.24 49.37
CA ASN A 366 17.40 -7.52 48.80
C ASN A 366 18.10 -7.33 47.45
N ARG A 367 17.57 -6.40 46.64
CA ARG A 367 18.15 -6.13 45.32
C ARG A 367 19.49 -5.38 45.39
N LEU A 368 19.61 -4.42 46.28
CA LEU A 368 20.90 -3.74 46.47
C LEU A 368 21.96 -4.72 46.99
N ARG A 369 21.64 -5.56 47.95
CA ARG A 369 22.51 -6.62 48.42
C ARG A 369 22.89 -7.60 47.30
N GLN A 370 21.93 -7.98 46.42
CA GLN A 370 22.16 -8.86 45.27
C GLN A 370 23.16 -8.25 44.28
N VAL A 371 23.11 -6.94 44.03
CA VAL A 371 24.12 -6.25 43.22
C VAL A 371 25.50 -6.37 43.80
N PHE A 372 25.69 -6.09 45.12
CA PHE A 372 26.98 -6.20 45.76
C PHE A 372 27.48 -7.63 45.79
N VAL A 373 26.64 -8.59 46.08
CA VAL A 373 26.98 -10.03 46.06
C VAL A 373 27.42 -10.45 44.67
N ASN A 374 26.73 -10.08 43.62
CA ASN A 374 27.08 -10.45 42.24
C ASN A 374 28.45 -9.87 41.83
N VAL A 375 28.75 -8.64 42.20
CA VAL A 375 30.04 -8.00 41.85
C VAL A 375 31.18 -8.59 42.67
N LEU A 376 30.98 -8.79 43.96
CA LEU A 376 32.01 -9.40 44.86
C LEU A 376 32.30 -10.87 44.52
N ASP A 377 31.24 -11.67 44.22
CA ASP A 377 31.40 -13.04 43.76
C ASP A 377 32.23 -13.09 42.46
N ASN A 378 31.96 -12.22 41.51
CA ASN A 378 32.73 -12.15 40.28
C ASN A 378 34.20 -11.75 40.54
N ALA A 379 34.46 -10.73 41.36
CA ALA A 379 35.82 -10.31 41.69
C ALA A 379 36.63 -11.44 42.33
N LEU A 380 36.06 -12.14 43.30
CA LEU A 380 36.71 -13.27 43.94
C LEU A 380 36.88 -14.46 42.99
N LYS A 381 35.87 -14.78 42.24
CA LYS A 381 35.85 -15.90 41.29
C LYS A 381 36.92 -15.77 40.19
N TYR A 382 37.18 -14.56 39.71
CA TYR A 382 38.16 -14.32 38.64
C TYR A 382 39.54 -13.96 39.15
N SER A 383 39.77 -13.93 40.49
CA SER A 383 41.05 -13.84 41.15
C SER A 383 41.64 -15.25 41.45
N ASP A 384 42.94 -15.37 41.56
CA ASP A 384 43.67 -16.59 41.94
C ASP A 384 44.18 -16.52 43.41
N ALA A 385 44.68 -17.61 43.95
CA ALA A 385 45.29 -17.61 45.29
C ALA A 385 46.51 -16.64 45.35
N GLY A 386 46.47 -15.73 46.29
CA GLY A 386 47.47 -14.66 46.43
C GLY A 386 47.05 -13.34 45.86
N ASP A 387 45.92 -13.28 45.07
CA ASP A 387 45.37 -12.04 44.55
C ASP A 387 44.63 -11.24 45.64
N SER A 388 44.37 -9.97 45.32
CA SER A 388 43.60 -9.07 46.18
C SER A 388 42.34 -8.52 45.50
N VAL A 389 41.27 -8.39 46.27
CA VAL A 389 40.04 -7.69 45.91
C VAL A 389 39.89 -6.51 46.88
N THR A 390 39.87 -5.30 46.32
CA THR A 390 39.76 -4.07 47.10
C THR A 390 38.37 -3.45 46.86
N VAL A 391 37.67 -3.16 47.93
CA VAL A 391 36.33 -2.52 47.90
C VAL A 391 36.45 -1.13 48.50
N THR A 392 36.19 -0.11 47.70
CA THR A 392 36.30 1.32 48.11
C THR A 392 34.98 2.00 47.92
N PRO A 393 34.26 2.34 49.02
CA PRO A 393 33.05 3.17 48.97
C PRO A 393 33.42 4.63 49.01
N GLU A 394 32.78 5.46 48.22
CA GLU A 394 32.96 6.91 48.14
C GLU A 394 31.60 7.63 48.09
N LEU A 395 31.52 8.77 48.78
CA LEU A 395 30.39 9.65 48.72
C LEU A 395 30.82 10.92 47.96
N ALA A 396 30.40 11.02 46.69
CA ALA A 396 30.67 12.18 45.82
C ALA A 396 29.36 12.86 45.39
N ALA A 397 29.04 12.89 44.10
CA ALA A 397 27.74 13.32 43.61
C ALA A 397 26.62 12.31 43.89
N GLY A 398 26.95 11.13 44.39
CA GLY A 398 26.14 10.01 44.83
C GLY A 398 27.01 8.97 45.52
N PHE A 399 26.42 7.89 45.99
CA PHE A 399 27.15 6.79 46.59
C PHE A 399 27.78 5.94 45.45
N ARG A 400 29.11 5.80 45.48
CA ARG A 400 29.88 5.04 44.51
C ARG A 400 30.64 3.94 45.25
N VAL A 401 30.58 2.73 44.73
CA VAL A 401 31.38 1.60 45.21
C VAL A 401 32.28 1.15 44.09
N THR A 402 33.58 1.13 44.31
CA THR A 402 34.59 0.61 43.40
C THR A 402 35.05 -0.73 43.91
N VAL A 403 34.91 -1.78 43.13
CA VAL A 403 35.45 -3.11 43.42
C VAL A 403 36.55 -3.37 42.38
N ALA A 404 37.80 -3.48 42.88
CA ALA A 404 38.98 -3.70 42.02
C ALA A 404 39.62 -5.03 42.39
N ASP A 405 39.82 -5.92 41.43
CA ASP A 405 40.54 -7.19 41.57
C ASP A 405 41.87 -7.17 40.84
N THR A 406 42.79 -8.01 41.25
CA THR A 406 44.08 -8.22 40.58
C THR A 406 44.12 -9.52 39.79
N GLY A 407 42.97 -10.08 39.46
CA GLY A 407 42.80 -11.34 38.76
C GLY A 407 43.16 -11.31 37.26
N CYS A 408 42.61 -12.26 36.51
CA CYS A 408 42.96 -12.44 35.10
C CYS A 408 42.55 -11.27 34.16
N GLY A 409 41.71 -10.35 34.64
CA GLY A 409 41.18 -9.24 33.86
C GLY A 409 40.20 -9.67 32.76
N ILE A 410 39.74 -8.68 31.96
CA ILE A 410 38.79 -8.88 30.86
C ILE A 410 39.45 -8.45 29.56
N SER A 411 39.35 -9.27 28.50
CA SER A 411 39.89 -8.91 27.19
C SER A 411 39.17 -7.70 26.61
N ARG A 412 39.83 -6.93 25.72
CA ARG A 412 39.20 -5.79 25.06
C ARG A 412 37.99 -6.18 24.17
N GLU A 413 38.00 -7.41 23.69
CA GLU A 413 36.94 -7.97 22.86
C GLU A 413 35.72 -8.38 23.70
N ASP A 414 35.97 -8.92 24.91
CA ASP A 414 34.92 -9.35 25.83
C ASP A 414 34.27 -8.19 26.59
N LEU A 415 35.00 -7.10 26.83
CA LEU A 415 34.55 -5.98 27.67
C LEU A 415 33.18 -5.36 27.30
N PRO A 416 32.86 -5.16 26.03
CA PRO A 416 31.51 -4.69 25.63
C PRO A 416 30.39 -5.69 25.91
N MET A 417 30.74 -6.97 26.01
CA MET A 417 29.80 -8.09 26.10
C MET A 417 29.59 -8.63 27.51
N VAL A 418 30.42 -8.24 28.51
CA VAL A 418 30.36 -8.81 29.88
C VAL A 418 29.04 -8.53 30.61
N LYS A 419 28.30 -7.51 30.19
CA LYS A 419 26.97 -7.18 30.68
C LYS A 419 25.85 -7.88 29.87
N THR A 420 26.23 -8.52 28.75
CA THR A 420 25.26 -9.28 27.94
C THR A 420 24.89 -10.56 28.68
N ARG A 421 23.63 -10.86 28.71
CA ARG A 421 23.04 -12.02 29.39
C ARG A 421 23.67 -13.32 28.87
N PHE A 422 24.03 -14.23 29.78
CA PHE A 422 24.64 -15.55 29.46
C PHE A 422 26.01 -15.49 28.78
N TYR A 423 26.58 -14.31 28.66
CA TYR A 423 27.90 -14.16 28.09
C TYR A 423 28.96 -14.68 29.08
N LYS A 424 29.82 -15.53 28.57
CA LYS A 424 31.02 -16.04 29.28
C LYS A 424 32.22 -15.74 28.38
N GLY A 425 33.07 -14.85 28.82
CA GLY A 425 34.33 -14.65 28.11
C GLY A 425 35.12 -15.96 27.96
N HIS A 426 36.27 -15.92 27.33
CA HIS A 426 37.11 -17.09 27.03
C HIS A 426 37.70 -17.76 28.26
N THR A 427 37.04 -17.73 29.43
CA THR A 427 37.51 -18.30 30.69
C THR A 427 36.87 -19.64 30.96
N THR A 428 37.65 -20.59 31.50
CA THR A 428 37.18 -21.92 31.90
C THR A 428 36.46 -21.93 33.25
N ARG A 429 36.33 -20.76 33.92
CA ARG A 429 35.70 -20.65 35.25
C ARG A 429 34.19 -20.79 35.17
N ARG A 430 33.64 -21.59 36.09
CA ARG A 430 32.21 -21.94 36.15
C ARG A 430 31.35 -20.72 36.55
N GLY A 431 30.23 -20.48 35.92
CA GLY A 431 29.25 -19.44 36.29
C GLY A 431 28.05 -19.39 35.33
N SER A 432 26.94 -18.79 35.76
CA SER A 432 25.71 -18.68 34.96
C SER A 432 25.80 -17.65 33.80
N GLY A 433 26.70 -16.66 33.94
CA GLY A 433 26.74 -15.49 33.02
C GLY A 433 25.56 -14.55 33.18
N ILE A 434 24.80 -14.66 34.27
CA ILE A 434 23.59 -13.84 34.54
C ILE A 434 23.92 -12.73 35.54
N GLY A 435 24.83 -12.95 36.50
CA GLY A 435 25.03 -12.09 37.68
C GLY A 435 25.33 -10.62 37.32
N LEU A 436 26.22 -10.33 36.37
CA LEU A 436 26.50 -8.95 35.94
C LEU A 436 25.35 -8.33 35.16
N ALA A 437 24.64 -9.13 34.35
CA ALA A 437 23.47 -8.65 33.63
C ALA A 437 22.32 -8.28 34.58
N VAL A 438 22.11 -9.07 35.65
CA VAL A 438 21.13 -8.77 36.71
C VAL A 438 21.53 -7.53 37.52
N ALA A 439 22.81 -7.27 37.72
CA ALA A 439 23.30 -6.09 38.43
C ALA A 439 23.20 -4.81 37.59
N ASP A 440 23.20 -4.92 36.27
CA ASP A 440 23.12 -3.79 35.34
C ASP A 440 21.66 -3.32 35.12
N GLU A 441 20.66 -4.21 35.22
CA GLU A 441 19.23 -3.92 35.16
C GLU A 441 18.65 -3.37 36.47
#